data_4d2ce338c779501b9d70806b4fb314fa
#
_entry.id   4d2ce338c779501b9d70806b4fb314fa
#
_cell.length_a   1.000
_cell.length_b   1.000
_cell.length_c   1.000
_cell.angle_alpha   90.00
_cell.angle_beta   90.00
_cell.angle_gamma   90.00
#
_symmetry.space_group_name_H-M   'P 1'
#
loop_
_entity.id
_entity.type
_entity.pdbx_description
1 polymer ?
#
loop_
_entity_poly.entity_id
_entity_poly.type
_entity_poly.pdbx_seq_one_letter_code
_entity_poly.pdbx_strand_id
1 'polypeptide(L)'
;MRKIAVYGKGGIGKSTTTSNISAALADMGYRVLQIGCDPKADSTKNLMHGKKITSVLDAIREKGEGNITPGDVLFQGYGGVWCVEAGGPTPGIGCAGRGIITAFEKLEEIGAYEICRPDIILYDVLGDVVCGGFAMPIRGGYARNVFIVT
;
A
#
# COMPACT_ATOMS: atom_id res chain seq x y z
N MET A 1 13.10 -10.70 3.86
CA MET A 1 11.83 -9.99 3.56
C MET A 1 11.46 -10.21 2.09
N ARG A 2 10.28 -10.75 1.86
CA ARG A 2 9.77 -10.98 0.51
C ARG A 2 8.85 -9.82 0.10
N LYS A 3 9.03 -9.30 -1.11
CA LYS A 3 8.24 -8.19 -1.64
C LYS A 3 7.49 -8.66 -2.88
N ILE A 4 6.17 -8.59 -2.84
CA ILE A 4 5.29 -9.10 -3.90
C ILE A 4 4.36 -7.97 -4.35
N ALA A 5 4.29 -7.73 -5.65
CA ALA A 5 3.34 -6.79 -6.22
C ALA A 5 2.18 -7.56 -6.86
N VAL A 6 0.96 -7.13 -6.58
CA VAL A 6 -0.26 -7.70 -7.16
C VAL A 6 -0.89 -6.63 -8.05
N TYR A 7 -0.97 -6.92 -9.34
CA TYR A 7 -1.53 -6.02 -10.34
C TYR A 7 -2.86 -6.55 -10.87
N GLY A 8 -3.74 -5.65 -11.26
CA GLY A 8 -5.01 -6.01 -11.88
C GLY A 8 -5.87 -4.78 -12.05
N LYS A 9 -6.87 -4.88 -12.94
CA LYS A 9 -7.83 -3.78 -13.13
C LYS A 9 -8.68 -3.58 -11.88
N GLY A 10 -9.17 -2.35 -11.69
CA GLY A 10 -10.16 -2.09 -10.69
C GLY A 10 -11.46 -2.87 -10.94
N GLY A 11 -12.13 -3.30 -9.88
CA GLY A 11 -13.43 -3.97 -9.97
C GLY A 11 -13.41 -5.47 -10.25
N ILE A 12 -12.22 -6.08 -10.40
CA ILE A 12 -12.13 -7.54 -10.67
C ILE A 12 -11.83 -8.38 -9.43
N GLY A 13 -11.88 -7.77 -8.25
CA GLY A 13 -11.61 -8.47 -7.00
C GLY A 13 -10.15 -8.52 -6.59
N LYS A 14 -9.30 -7.70 -7.19
CA LYS A 14 -7.86 -7.66 -6.88
C LYS A 14 -7.59 -7.36 -5.40
N SER A 15 -8.23 -6.33 -4.86
CA SER A 15 -8.02 -5.94 -3.45
C SER A 15 -8.57 -7.00 -2.50
N THR A 16 -9.68 -7.63 -2.83
CA THR A 16 -10.23 -8.75 -2.05
C THR A 16 -9.25 -9.92 -2.05
N THR A 17 -8.69 -10.26 -3.21
CA THR A 17 -7.70 -11.32 -3.34
C THR A 17 -6.44 -11.00 -2.53
N THR A 18 -5.93 -9.78 -2.64
CA THR A 18 -4.74 -9.34 -1.91
C THR A 18 -4.97 -9.40 -0.41
N SER A 19 -6.11 -8.91 0.07
CA SER A 19 -6.45 -8.94 1.50
C SER A 19 -6.61 -10.37 2.02
N ASN A 20 -7.17 -11.27 1.22
CA ASN A 20 -7.30 -12.69 1.60
C ASN A 20 -5.91 -13.35 1.71
N ILE A 21 -4.99 -13.01 0.81
CA ILE A 21 -3.61 -13.51 0.88
C ILE A 21 -2.93 -13.00 2.15
N SER A 22 -3.06 -11.71 2.44
CA SER A 22 -2.51 -11.12 3.68
C SER A 22 -3.05 -11.81 4.92
N ALA A 23 -4.36 -12.03 4.98
CA ALA A 23 -5.00 -12.68 6.12
C ALA A 23 -4.52 -14.13 6.28
N ALA A 24 -4.42 -14.88 5.18
CA ALA A 24 -3.95 -16.26 5.21
C ALA A 24 -2.49 -16.34 5.68
N LEU A 25 -1.63 -15.44 5.20
CA LEU A 25 -0.23 -15.40 5.61
C LEU A 25 -0.09 -15.05 7.10
N ALA A 26 -0.90 -14.11 7.58
CA ALA A 26 -0.93 -13.76 8.99
C ALA A 26 -1.38 -14.94 9.85
N ASP A 27 -2.39 -15.68 9.40
CA ASP A 27 -2.85 -16.89 10.10
C ASP A 27 -1.77 -17.97 10.14
N MET A 28 -0.85 -17.98 9.18
CA MET A 28 0.29 -18.89 9.14
C MET A 28 1.45 -18.40 10.03
N GLY A 29 1.33 -17.26 10.69
CA GLY A 29 2.34 -16.73 11.60
C GLY A 29 3.32 -15.75 10.97
N TYR A 30 3.13 -15.34 9.71
CA TYR A 30 3.99 -14.36 9.08
C TYR A 30 3.59 -12.93 9.47
N ARG A 31 4.58 -12.06 9.55
CA ARG A 31 4.34 -10.61 9.69
C ARG A 31 4.14 -10.03 8.30
N VAL A 32 2.98 -9.47 8.06
CA VAL A 32 2.58 -8.97 6.73
C VAL A 32 2.37 -7.46 6.77
N LEU A 33 2.89 -6.78 5.76
CA LEU A 33 2.59 -5.38 5.49
C LEU A 33 1.92 -5.30 4.12
N GLN A 34 0.67 -4.83 4.08
CA GLN A 34 -0.03 -4.59 2.82
C GLN A 34 -0.07 -3.09 2.53
N ILE A 35 0.42 -2.71 1.36
CA ILE A 35 0.44 -1.32 0.90
C ILE A 35 -0.48 -1.19 -0.30
N GLY A 36 -1.53 -0.41 -0.15
CA GLY A 36 -2.43 -0.08 -1.25
C GLY A 36 -1.84 1.04 -2.10
N CYS A 37 -1.75 0.81 -3.39
CA CYS A 37 -1.17 1.75 -4.37
C CYS A 37 -2.24 2.18 -5.37
N ASP A 38 -3.38 2.64 -4.87
CA ASP A 38 -4.52 3.09 -5.64
C ASP A 38 -4.98 4.45 -5.08
N PRO A 39 -5.26 5.44 -5.95
CA PRO A 39 -5.78 6.73 -5.47
C PRO A 39 -7.03 6.65 -4.62
N LYS A 40 -7.85 5.60 -4.79
CA LYS A 40 -9.05 5.38 -3.97
C LYS A 40 -8.74 5.06 -2.52
N ALA A 41 -7.52 4.58 -2.24
CA ALA A 41 -7.05 4.27 -0.89
C ALA A 41 -7.99 3.35 -0.11
N ASP A 42 -8.45 2.27 -0.72
CA ASP A 42 -9.39 1.31 -0.12
C ASP A 42 -8.90 -0.14 -0.16
N SER A 43 -7.64 -0.37 -0.52
CA SER A 43 -7.04 -1.71 -0.62
C SER A 43 -7.16 -2.51 0.67
N THR A 44 -6.89 -1.88 1.80
CA THR A 44 -6.82 -2.52 3.12
C THR A 44 -8.16 -2.50 3.88
N LYS A 45 -9.20 -1.99 3.26
CA LYS A 45 -10.50 -1.79 3.90
C LYS A 45 -11.05 -3.07 4.54
N ASN A 46 -10.95 -4.20 3.84
CA ASN A 46 -11.45 -5.48 4.35
C ASN A 46 -10.65 -5.98 5.57
N LEU A 47 -9.38 -5.64 5.66
CA LEU A 47 -8.53 -5.98 6.81
C LEU A 47 -8.82 -5.07 8.01
N MET A 48 -9.39 -3.90 7.77
CA MET A 48 -9.71 -2.89 8.77
C MET A 48 -11.20 -2.86 9.12
N HIS A 49 -11.88 -3.98 8.99
CA HIS A 49 -13.31 -4.12 9.33
C HIS A 49 -14.22 -3.16 8.55
N GLY A 50 -13.91 -2.94 7.29
CA GLY A 50 -14.67 -2.06 6.42
C GLY A 50 -14.37 -0.57 6.57
N LYS A 51 -13.39 -0.22 7.37
CA LYS A 51 -13.00 1.19 7.56
C LYS A 51 -11.84 1.55 6.66
N LYS A 52 -11.91 2.74 6.06
CA LYS A 52 -10.79 3.30 5.31
C LYS A 52 -9.81 3.95 6.28
N ILE A 53 -8.52 3.74 6.03
CA ILE A 53 -7.45 4.38 6.80
C ILE A 53 -6.97 5.64 6.09
N THR A 54 -6.32 6.53 6.84
CA THR A 54 -5.71 7.73 6.28
C THR A 54 -4.53 7.33 5.40
N SER A 55 -4.52 7.79 4.14
CA SER A 55 -3.39 7.52 3.25
C SER A 55 -2.18 8.37 3.61
N VAL A 56 -1.01 7.93 3.15
CA VAL A 56 0.24 8.68 3.38
C VAL A 56 0.14 10.08 2.78
N LEU A 57 -0.38 10.20 1.56
CA LEU A 57 -0.49 11.50 0.89
C LEU A 57 -1.52 12.42 1.57
N ASP A 58 -2.63 11.87 2.07
CA ASP A 58 -3.60 12.66 2.82
C ASP A 58 -3.00 13.16 4.13
N ALA A 59 -2.24 12.32 4.83
CA ALA A 59 -1.56 12.74 6.05
C ALA A 59 -0.56 13.87 5.77
N ILE A 60 0.18 13.78 4.67
CA ILE A 60 1.10 14.84 4.25
C ILE A 60 0.34 16.15 3.99
N ARG A 61 -0.79 16.07 3.30
CA ARG A 61 -1.61 17.26 3.02
C ARG A 61 -2.17 17.90 4.29
N GLU A 62 -2.59 17.08 5.25
CA GLU A 62 -3.20 17.58 6.49
C GLU A 62 -2.18 18.13 7.49
N LYS A 63 -1.04 17.47 7.62
CA LYS A 63 -0.05 17.77 8.68
C LYS A 63 1.22 18.43 8.19
N GLY A 64 1.47 18.39 6.90
CA GLY A 64 2.75 18.84 6.33
C GLY A 64 3.76 17.71 6.28
N GLU A 65 4.66 17.76 5.30
CA GLU A 65 5.59 16.68 5.01
C GLU A 65 6.55 16.37 6.16
N GLY A 66 6.97 17.37 6.89
CA GLY A 66 7.91 17.21 8.00
C GLY A 66 7.28 16.79 9.32
N ASN A 67 5.95 16.65 9.38
CA ASN A 67 5.21 16.42 10.62
C ASN A 67 4.54 15.06 10.68
N ILE A 68 4.89 14.15 9.76
CA ILE A 68 4.30 12.81 9.71
C ILE A 68 4.99 11.89 10.71
N THR A 69 4.19 11.24 11.55
CA THR A 69 4.67 10.20 12.46
C THR A 69 4.22 8.83 11.98
N PRO A 70 4.89 7.74 12.37
CA PRO A 70 4.44 6.40 11.97
C PRO A 70 2.99 6.12 12.31
N GLY A 71 2.51 6.56 13.47
CA GLY A 71 1.12 6.34 13.89
C GLY A 71 0.08 7.02 13.02
N ASP A 72 0.48 7.99 12.20
CA ASP A 72 -0.44 8.67 11.29
C ASP A 72 -0.80 7.83 10.07
N VAL A 73 0.06 6.87 9.69
CA VAL A 73 -0.07 6.14 8.43
C VAL A 73 0.02 4.62 8.57
N LEU A 74 0.49 4.11 9.71
CA LEU A 74 0.59 2.68 9.97
C LEU A 74 -0.55 2.23 10.86
N PHE A 75 -1.34 1.26 10.38
CA PHE A 75 -2.49 0.72 11.12
C PHE A 75 -2.40 -0.80 11.13
N GLN A 76 -2.80 -1.42 12.22
CA GLN A 76 -2.90 -2.88 12.28
C GLN A 76 -4.35 -3.32 12.12
N GLY A 77 -4.58 -4.25 11.19
CA GLY A 77 -5.88 -4.83 10.94
C GLY A 77 -5.93 -6.30 11.37
N TYR A 78 -6.72 -7.06 10.64
CA TYR A 78 -6.94 -8.48 10.90
C TYR A 78 -5.62 -9.24 11.07
N GLY A 79 -5.55 -10.07 12.10
CA GLY A 79 -4.39 -10.94 12.33
C GLY A 79 -3.07 -10.21 12.59
N GLY A 80 -3.11 -8.91 12.87
CA GLY A 80 -1.92 -8.10 13.05
C GLY A 80 -1.30 -7.61 11.75
N VAL A 81 -1.97 -7.79 10.61
CA VAL A 81 -1.51 -7.28 9.32
C VAL A 81 -1.36 -5.77 9.39
N TRP A 82 -0.18 -5.27 9.06
CA TRP A 82 0.04 -3.84 8.93
C TRP A 82 -0.57 -3.34 7.63
N CYS A 83 -1.35 -2.29 7.72
CA CYS A 83 -2.09 -1.70 6.60
C CYS A 83 -1.62 -0.28 6.35
N VAL A 84 -1.27 0.00 5.09
CA VAL A 84 -0.85 1.32 4.63
C VAL A 84 -1.54 1.60 3.30
N GLU A 85 -2.07 2.80 3.14
CA GLU A 85 -2.54 3.29 1.85
C GLU A 85 -1.64 4.42 1.37
N ALA A 86 -1.10 4.29 0.17
CA ALA A 86 -0.28 5.35 -0.40
C ALA A 86 -1.13 6.58 -0.74
N GLY A 87 -2.30 6.36 -1.29
CA GLY A 87 -3.18 7.43 -1.75
C GLY A 87 -2.82 7.92 -3.15
N GLY A 88 -3.37 9.06 -3.51
CA GLY A 88 -3.11 9.68 -4.80
C GLY A 88 -3.14 11.19 -4.72
N PRO A 89 -2.65 11.89 -5.75
CA PRO A 89 -2.71 13.34 -5.81
C PRO A 89 -4.16 13.82 -5.94
N THR A 90 -4.35 15.12 -5.76
CA THR A 90 -5.66 15.74 -5.97
C THR A 90 -6.15 15.42 -7.39
N PRO A 91 -7.42 14.99 -7.55
CA PRO A 91 -7.96 14.70 -8.88
C PRO A 91 -7.76 15.86 -9.85
N GLY A 92 -7.34 15.55 -11.07
CA GLY A 92 -7.12 16.54 -12.12
C GLY A 92 -5.74 17.18 -12.10
N ILE A 93 -4.90 16.88 -11.12
CA ILE A 93 -3.55 17.45 -11.01
C ILE A 93 -2.52 16.33 -11.13
N GLY A 94 -1.89 16.23 -12.28
CA GLY A 94 -0.77 15.34 -12.49
C GLY A 94 -1.13 13.85 -12.46
N CYS A 95 -0.11 13.03 -12.49
CA CYS A 95 -0.20 11.58 -12.51
C CYS A 95 -0.19 11.02 -11.10
N ALA A 96 -1.17 10.16 -10.77
CA ALA A 96 -1.25 9.52 -9.45
C ALA A 96 0.01 8.71 -9.10
N GLY A 97 0.72 8.20 -10.10
CA GLY A 97 1.93 7.43 -9.89
C GLY A 97 3.07 8.20 -9.22
N ARG A 98 3.11 9.52 -9.39
CA ARG A 98 4.10 10.35 -8.69
C ARG A 98 3.84 10.39 -7.19
N GLY A 99 2.56 10.38 -6.81
CA GLY A 99 2.19 10.34 -5.40
C GLY A 99 2.65 9.06 -4.73
N ILE A 100 2.61 7.93 -5.45
CA ILE A 100 3.08 6.64 -4.92
C ILE A 100 4.57 6.71 -4.59
N ILE A 101 5.38 7.32 -5.44
CA ILE A 101 6.81 7.51 -5.18
C ILE A 101 7.02 8.30 -3.89
N THR A 102 6.32 9.42 -3.73
CA THR A 102 6.40 10.25 -2.53
C THR A 102 5.98 9.46 -1.29
N ALA A 103 4.92 8.67 -1.40
CA ALA A 103 4.45 7.85 -0.28
C ALA A 103 5.49 6.80 0.14
N PHE A 104 6.12 6.13 -0.82
CA PHE A 104 7.16 5.13 -0.52
C PHE A 104 8.38 5.77 0.13
N GLU A 105 8.82 6.94 -0.38
CA GLU A 105 9.92 7.68 0.23
C GLU A 105 9.60 8.08 1.67
N LYS A 106 8.38 8.52 1.92
CA LYS A 106 7.95 8.91 3.26
C LYS A 106 7.95 7.70 4.20
N LEU A 107 7.49 6.53 3.75
CA LEU A 107 7.52 5.32 4.56
C LEU A 107 8.95 4.94 4.97
N GLU A 108 9.90 5.08 4.07
CA GLU A 108 11.31 4.84 4.39
C GLU A 108 11.82 5.86 5.41
N GLU A 109 11.50 7.14 5.20
CA GLU A 109 11.95 8.23 6.06
C GLU A 109 11.47 8.10 7.49
N ILE A 110 10.22 7.68 7.71
CA ILE A 110 9.65 7.55 9.05
C ILE A 110 9.98 6.22 9.73
N GLY A 111 10.73 5.35 9.06
CA GLY A 111 11.12 4.07 9.64
C GLY A 111 10.01 3.03 9.69
N ALA A 112 9.06 3.08 8.76
CA ALA A 112 7.90 2.18 8.76
C ALA A 112 8.32 0.71 8.71
N TYR A 113 9.31 0.39 7.89
CA TYR A 113 9.75 -1.00 7.72
C TYR A 113 10.45 -1.54 8.96
N GLU A 114 11.15 -0.68 9.70
CA GLU A 114 11.79 -1.06 10.96
C GLU A 114 10.77 -1.29 12.07
N ILE A 115 9.65 -0.58 12.02
CA ILE A 115 8.55 -0.74 12.99
C ILE A 115 7.76 -2.00 12.70
N CYS A 116 7.35 -2.19 11.44
CA CYS A 116 6.53 -3.33 11.04
C CYS A 116 7.31 -4.64 11.03
N ARG A 117 8.59 -4.60 10.69
CA ARG A 117 9.45 -5.78 10.52
C ARG A 117 8.76 -6.87 9.71
N PRO A 118 8.27 -6.57 8.51
CA PRO A 118 7.49 -7.54 7.77
C PRO A 118 8.35 -8.67 7.22
N ASP A 119 7.81 -9.89 7.29
CA ASP A 119 8.37 -11.02 6.56
C ASP A 119 8.00 -10.92 5.09
N ILE A 120 6.80 -10.39 4.81
CA ILE A 120 6.25 -10.25 3.47
C ILE A 120 5.62 -8.87 3.33
N ILE A 121 5.91 -8.20 2.22
CA ILE A 121 5.22 -6.96 1.83
C ILE A 121 4.40 -7.26 0.58
N LEU A 122 3.11 -6.95 0.62
CA LEU A 122 2.21 -7.05 -0.52
C LEU A 122 1.87 -5.64 -1.01
N TYR A 123 2.20 -5.34 -2.26
CA TYR A 123 1.81 -4.10 -2.93
C TYR A 123 0.58 -4.38 -3.76
N ASP A 124 -0.56 -3.78 -3.40
CA ASP A 124 -1.79 -3.89 -4.16
C ASP A 124 -1.87 -2.72 -5.14
N VAL A 125 -1.53 -2.99 -6.40
CA VAL A 125 -1.28 -1.95 -7.40
C VAL A 125 -2.40 -1.89 -8.44
N LEU A 126 -2.87 -0.67 -8.73
CA LEU A 126 -3.83 -0.44 -9.80
C LEU A 126 -3.13 -0.68 -11.16
N GLY A 127 -3.63 -1.67 -11.91
CA GLY A 127 -2.97 -2.15 -13.12
C GLY A 127 -3.42 -1.51 -14.42
N ASP A 128 -4.48 -0.68 -14.40
CA ASP A 128 -5.05 -0.07 -15.59
C ASP A 128 -4.66 1.40 -15.77
N VAL A 129 -3.59 1.84 -15.11
CA VAL A 129 -3.13 3.23 -15.16
C VAL A 129 -1.95 3.37 -16.10
N VAL A 130 -1.96 4.46 -16.85
CA VAL A 130 -0.94 4.77 -17.87
C VAL A 130 0.33 5.36 -17.28
N CYS A 131 0.29 5.82 -16.03
CA CYS A 131 1.44 6.45 -15.38
C CYS A 131 2.53 5.47 -15.02
N GLY A 132 3.77 5.79 -15.38
CA GLY A 132 4.93 4.97 -15.07
C GLY A 132 5.17 4.77 -13.56
N GLY A 133 4.63 5.67 -12.71
CA GLY A 133 4.73 5.55 -11.25
C GLY A 133 4.06 4.32 -10.67
N PHE A 134 3.02 3.80 -11.32
CA PHE A 134 2.38 2.56 -10.87
C PHE A 134 3.23 1.32 -11.17
N ALA A 135 4.28 1.45 -11.94
CA ALA A 135 5.29 0.40 -12.10
C ALA A 135 6.42 0.53 -11.06
N MET A 136 6.37 1.53 -10.19
CA MET A 136 7.42 1.80 -9.20
C MET A 136 7.74 0.60 -8.31
N PRO A 137 6.77 -0.19 -7.81
CA PRO A 137 7.10 -1.36 -7.02
C PRO A 137 8.06 -2.32 -7.70
N ILE A 138 7.99 -2.43 -9.02
CA ILE A 138 8.90 -3.27 -9.80
C ILE A 138 10.19 -2.53 -10.14
N ARG A 139 10.06 -1.35 -10.75
CA ARG A 139 11.19 -0.56 -11.26
C ARG A 139 12.13 -0.09 -10.16
N GLY A 140 11.58 0.27 -9.02
CA GLY A 140 12.34 0.75 -7.87
C GLY A 140 12.96 -0.36 -7.04
N GLY A 141 12.84 -1.61 -7.44
CA GLY A 141 13.34 -2.74 -6.67
C GLY A 141 12.54 -3.04 -5.42
N TYR A 142 11.35 -2.45 -5.29
CA TYR A 142 10.48 -2.69 -4.14
C TYR A 142 9.86 -4.08 -4.18
N ALA A 143 9.55 -4.61 -5.36
CA ALA A 143 8.98 -5.94 -5.50
C ALA A 143 9.82 -6.80 -6.44
N ARG A 144 10.02 -8.07 -6.05
CA ARG A 144 10.74 -9.07 -6.86
C ARG A 144 9.78 -10.05 -7.53
N ASN A 145 8.62 -10.28 -6.93
CA ASN A 145 7.61 -11.17 -7.46
C ASN A 145 6.39 -10.35 -7.86
N VAL A 146 5.77 -10.71 -8.97
CA VAL A 146 4.59 -10.00 -9.49
C VAL A 146 3.52 -11.02 -9.79
N PHE A 147 2.30 -10.78 -9.29
CA PHE A 147 1.12 -11.55 -9.62
C PHE A 147 0.12 -10.65 -10.32
N ILE A 148 -0.50 -11.18 -11.36
CA ILE A 148 -1.52 -10.45 -12.12
C ILE A 148 -2.85 -11.16 -11.92
N VAL A 149 -3.85 -10.40 -11.46
CA VAL A 149 -5.22 -10.89 -11.30
C VAL A 149 -5.99 -10.54 -12.56
N THR A 150 -6.56 -11.54 -13.19
CA THR A 150 -7.31 -11.40 -14.44
C THR A 150 -8.78 -11.80 -14.26
#